data_a6b6f9e6a70d967c42ed94b702dc3511
#
_entry.id   a6b6f9e6a70d967c42ed94b702dc3511
#
_cell.length_a   1.000
_cell.length_b   1.000
_cell.length_c   1.000
_cell.angle_alpha   90.00
_cell.angle_beta   90.00
_cell.angle_gamma   90.00
#
_symmetry.space_group_name_H-M   'P 1'
#
loop_
_entity.id
_entity.type
_entity.pdbx_description
1 polymer ?
#
loop_
_entity_poly.entity_id
_entity_poly.type
_entity_poly.pdbx_seq_one_letter_code
_entity_poly.pdbx_strand_id
1 'polypeptide(L)'
;VFNVGYHYINSVVMNSYSYKTYIPGPHNSLITLRTTDTISTAYSGNLFMTRLSYTLNRFDFSVSGSVMKYNSVYTQQYGIHAGVTLPGKANVYLKSSLYGMFDSNMNNRLIFSQSAGTLFFRNLWLEGNAVFGNQDNFADNNGLYVYNSLDPTTFKAGISLFWYLPKNITLYTNYTFDNKYIIAEGLDYAQNSFTGGIIWKL
;
A
#
# COMPACT_ATOMS: atom_id res chain seq x y z
N VAL A 1 -8.21 -22.86 6.38
CA VAL A 1 -7.29 -22.81 5.21
C VAL A 1 -5.94 -22.32 5.68
N PHE A 2 -4.87 -22.98 5.25
CA PHE A 2 -3.50 -22.59 5.52
C PHE A 2 -2.84 -22.12 4.22
N ASN A 3 -2.25 -20.93 4.23
CA ASN A 3 -1.57 -20.33 3.08
C ASN A 3 -0.11 -20.02 3.45
N VAL A 4 0.78 -20.27 2.52
CA VAL A 4 2.21 -19.92 2.60
C VAL A 4 2.57 -19.17 1.32
N GLY A 5 3.33 -18.10 1.44
CA GLY A 5 3.79 -17.31 0.32
C GLY A 5 5.25 -16.91 0.46
N TYR A 6 5.93 -16.84 -0.66
CA TYR A 6 7.25 -16.26 -0.79
C TYR A 6 7.25 -15.26 -1.94
N HIS A 7 7.81 -14.07 -1.69
CA HIS A 7 7.94 -13.02 -2.69
C HIS A 7 9.36 -12.50 -2.71
N TYR A 8 9.92 -12.41 -3.91
CA TYR A 8 11.13 -11.65 -4.15
C TYR A 8 10.74 -10.23 -4.59
N ILE A 9 11.27 -9.24 -3.89
CA ILE A 9 10.98 -7.83 -4.13
C ILE A 9 12.21 -7.21 -4.77
N ASN A 10 12.03 -6.56 -5.91
CA ASN A 10 13.07 -5.77 -6.54
C ASN A 10 12.48 -4.44 -6.96
N SER A 11 13.09 -3.36 -6.53
CA SER A 11 12.66 -2.00 -6.88
C SER A 11 13.86 -1.10 -7.16
N VAL A 12 13.68 -0.17 -8.07
CA VAL A 12 14.65 0.88 -8.35
C VAL A 12 13.99 2.21 -8.02
N VAL A 13 14.58 2.94 -7.11
CA VAL A 13 14.15 4.29 -6.76
C VAL A 13 15.07 5.28 -7.48
N MET A 14 14.46 6.17 -8.26
CA MET A 14 15.17 7.27 -8.93
C MET A 14 14.87 8.57 -8.21
N ASN A 15 15.88 9.16 -7.61
CA ASN A 15 15.79 10.47 -6.98
C ASN A 15 16.43 11.52 -7.88
N SER A 16 15.67 12.55 -8.24
CA SER A 16 16.18 13.68 -9.01
C SER A 16 16.32 14.91 -8.12
N TYR A 17 17.51 15.42 -8.01
CA TYR A 17 17.83 16.61 -7.25
C TYR A 17 18.10 17.77 -8.21
N SER A 18 17.34 18.87 -8.08
CA SER A 18 17.59 20.09 -8.84
C SER A 18 18.17 21.15 -7.92
N TYR A 19 19.34 21.67 -8.26
CA TYR A 19 19.94 22.78 -7.56
C TYR A 19 20.28 23.92 -8.51
N LYS A 20 20.25 25.13 -8.00
CA LYS A 20 20.61 26.34 -8.72
C LYS A 20 22.02 26.74 -8.31
N THR A 21 22.91 26.84 -9.29
CA THR A 21 24.25 27.40 -9.09
C THR A 21 24.26 28.81 -9.68
N TYR A 22 24.76 29.78 -8.92
CA TYR A 22 24.92 31.15 -9.36
C TYR A 22 26.37 31.37 -9.75
N ILE A 23 26.61 31.70 -11.00
CA ILE A 23 27.94 32.02 -11.50
C ILE A 23 28.01 33.50 -11.90
N PRO A 24 29.17 34.19 -11.70
CA PRO A 24 29.37 35.55 -12.16
C PRO A 24 29.22 35.62 -13.68
N GLY A 25 28.34 36.49 -14.14
CA GLY A 25 28.17 36.80 -15.54
C GLY A 25 28.84 38.11 -15.93
N PRO A 26 28.85 38.49 -17.22
CA PRO A 26 29.38 39.77 -17.68
C PRO A 26 28.57 40.94 -17.07
N HIS A 27 29.23 42.05 -16.83
CA HIS A 27 28.68 43.30 -16.25
C HIS A 27 28.05 43.13 -14.85
N ASN A 28 28.69 42.34 -13.96
CA ASN A 28 28.22 42.08 -12.58
C ASN A 28 26.83 41.40 -12.53
N SER A 29 26.37 40.77 -13.62
CA SER A 29 25.15 39.96 -13.62
C SER A 29 25.44 38.61 -12.99
N LEU A 30 24.39 37.98 -12.40
CA LEU A 30 24.44 36.59 -11.94
C LEU A 30 23.72 35.72 -12.95
N ILE A 31 24.42 34.72 -13.48
CA ILE A 31 23.82 33.68 -14.34
C ILE A 31 23.38 32.52 -13.45
N THR A 32 22.12 32.15 -13.53
CA THR A 32 21.57 31.01 -12.82
C THR A 32 21.65 29.77 -13.69
N LEU A 33 22.46 28.80 -13.28
CA LEU A 33 22.47 27.47 -13.89
C LEU A 33 21.60 26.53 -13.02
N ARG A 34 20.67 25.82 -13.67
CA ARG A 34 19.92 24.75 -13.04
C ARG A 34 20.50 23.42 -13.46
N THR A 35 21.05 22.69 -12.51
CA THR A 35 21.57 21.34 -12.71
C THR A 35 20.63 20.34 -12.08
N THR A 36 20.36 19.25 -12.77
CA THR A 36 19.55 18.15 -12.26
C THR A 36 20.38 16.88 -12.28
N ASP A 37 20.63 16.33 -11.11
CA ASP A 37 21.30 15.05 -10.95
C ASP A 37 20.25 14.00 -10.60
N THR A 38 20.36 12.81 -11.21
CA THR A 38 19.49 11.67 -10.93
C THR A 38 20.33 10.54 -10.35
N ILE A 39 20.01 10.15 -9.13
CA ILE A 39 20.62 9.00 -8.46
C ILE A 39 19.62 7.86 -8.48
N SER A 40 20.00 6.72 -9.06
CA SER A 40 19.21 5.49 -9.02
C SER A 40 19.77 4.57 -7.94
N THR A 41 18.90 4.11 -7.04
CA THR A 41 19.26 3.14 -6.01
C THR A 41 18.39 1.91 -6.19
N ALA A 42 19.04 0.75 -6.40
CA ALA A 42 18.35 -0.53 -6.48
C ALA A 42 18.20 -1.14 -5.09
N TYR A 43 17.01 -1.56 -4.77
CA TYR A 43 16.65 -2.26 -3.54
C TYR A 43 16.15 -3.66 -3.85
N SER A 44 16.59 -4.63 -3.09
CA SER A 44 16.09 -6.00 -3.19
C SER A 44 15.75 -6.56 -1.83
N GLY A 45 14.80 -7.47 -1.79
CA GLY A 45 14.37 -8.09 -0.55
C GLY A 45 13.62 -9.39 -0.77
N ASN A 46 13.46 -10.11 0.33
CA ASN A 46 12.72 -11.36 0.40
C ASN A 46 11.63 -11.22 1.45
N LEU A 47 10.43 -11.64 1.13
CA LEU A 47 9.29 -11.72 2.03
C LEU A 47 8.81 -13.16 2.09
N PHE A 48 8.80 -13.74 3.28
CA PHE A 48 8.13 -14.99 3.57
C PHE A 48 6.92 -14.72 4.46
N MET A 49 5.80 -15.35 4.16
CA MET A 49 4.57 -15.15 4.88
C MET A 49 3.76 -16.41 5.06
N THR A 50 3.00 -16.45 6.15
CA THR A 50 2.05 -17.51 6.47
C THR A 50 0.74 -16.91 6.93
N ARG A 51 -0.35 -17.59 6.64
CA ARG A 51 -1.68 -17.23 7.12
C ARG A 51 -2.50 -18.47 7.41
N LEU A 52 -3.11 -18.50 8.58
CA LEU A 52 -4.10 -19.49 8.98
C LEU A 52 -5.48 -18.83 9.06
N SER A 53 -6.44 -19.34 8.31
CA SER A 53 -7.80 -18.78 8.24
C SER A 53 -8.82 -19.84 8.63
N TYR A 54 -9.84 -19.41 9.37
CA TYR A 54 -10.98 -20.21 9.78
C TYR A 54 -12.27 -19.44 9.51
N THR A 55 -13.19 -20.08 8.80
CA THR A 55 -14.50 -19.52 8.47
C THR A 55 -15.58 -20.27 9.25
N LEU A 56 -16.40 -19.54 9.98
CA LEU A 56 -17.56 -20.04 10.71
C LEU A 56 -18.80 -19.31 10.23
N ASN A 57 -19.62 -19.99 9.44
CA ASN A 57 -20.82 -19.41 8.82
C ASN A 57 -20.47 -18.15 8.01
N ARG A 58 -20.84 -16.98 8.56
CA ARG A 58 -20.62 -15.66 7.94
C ARG A 58 -19.41 -14.90 8.52
N PHE A 59 -18.72 -15.49 9.48
CA PHE A 59 -17.56 -14.88 10.13
C PHE A 59 -16.28 -15.53 9.63
N ASP A 60 -15.29 -14.70 9.31
CA ASP A 60 -13.96 -15.10 8.91
C ASP A 60 -12.95 -14.59 9.94
N PHE A 61 -12.14 -15.50 10.45
CA PHE A 61 -11.05 -15.18 11.36
C PHE A 61 -9.74 -15.65 10.76
N SER A 62 -8.68 -14.88 10.89
CA SER A 62 -7.37 -15.36 10.52
C SER A 62 -6.26 -14.71 11.33
N VAL A 63 -5.15 -15.44 11.42
CA VAL A 63 -3.89 -14.95 11.93
C VAL A 63 -2.84 -15.05 10.84
N SER A 64 -1.94 -14.10 10.78
CA SER A 64 -0.88 -14.06 9.80
C SER A 64 0.45 -13.72 10.46
N GLY A 65 1.53 -14.22 9.86
CA GLY A 65 2.89 -13.86 10.22
C GLY A 65 3.72 -13.69 8.96
N SER A 66 4.61 -12.70 8.95
CA SER A 66 5.58 -12.56 7.88
C SER A 66 6.92 -12.09 8.40
N VAL A 67 7.96 -12.48 7.68
CA VAL A 67 9.33 -12.01 7.89
C VAL A 67 9.83 -11.46 6.56
N MET A 68 10.29 -10.24 6.58
CA MET A 68 10.83 -9.57 5.42
C MET A 68 12.25 -9.10 5.72
N LYS A 69 13.14 -9.32 4.75
CA LYS A 69 14.43 -8.66 4.70
C LYS A 69 14.44 -7.76 3.47
N TYR A 70 14.50 -6.47 3.70
CA TYR A 70 14.53 -5.48 2.63
C TYR A 70 15.58 -4.42 2.94
N ASN A 71 16.49 -4.20 1.99
CA ASN A 71 17.58 -3.23 2.13
C ASN A 71 18.32 -3.31 3.50
N SER A 72 18.72 -4.52 3.90
CA SER A 72 19.39 -4.81 5.18
C SER A 72 18.53 -4.63 6.44
N VAL A 73 17.30 -4.17 6.33
CA VAL A 73 16.36 -4.07 7.45
C VAL A 73 15.55 -5.37 7.53
N TYR A 74 15.53 -5.97 8.72
CA TYR A 74 14.66 -7.09 9.04
C TYR A 74 13.38 -6.58 9.66
N THR A 75 12.23 -6.96 9.09
CA THR A 75 10.91 -6.63 9.61
C THR A 75 10.12 -7.92 9.85
N GLN A 76 9.54 -8.04 11.03
CA GLN A 76 8.57 -9.07 11.37
C GLN A 76 7.20 -8.42 11.50
N GLN A 77 6.18 -9.07 10.95
CA GLN A 77 4.81 -8.59 11.00
C GLN A 77 3.90 -9.73 11.46
N TYR A 78 3.05 -9.46 12.44
CA TYR A 78 2.03 -10.37 12.92
C TYR A 78 0.67 -9.70 12.81
N GLY A 79 -0.32 -10.41 12.29
CA GLY A 79 -1.66 -9.86 12.05
C GLY A 79 -2.77 -10.75 12.59
N ILE A 80 -3.79 -10.12 13.13
CA ILE A 80 -5.08 -10.74 13.42
C ILE A 80 -6.15 -10.08 12.57
N HIS A 81 -7.08 -10.87 12.07
CA HIS A 81 -8.10 -10.41 11.14
C HIS A 81 -9.46 -11.00 11.55
N ALA A 82 -10.46 -10.17 11.49
CA ALA A 82 -11.85 -10.57 11.66
C ALA A 82 -12.68 -10.00 10.51
N GLY A 83 -13.53 -10.82 9.93
CA GLY A 83 -14.43 -10.43 8.86
C GLY A 83 -15.84 -10.93 9.12
N VAL A 84 -16.83 -10.27 8.56
CA VAL A 84 -18.21 -10.71 8.53
C VAL A 84 -18.81 -10.42 7.17
N THR A 85 -19.53 -11.40 6.63
CA THR A 85 -20.33 -11.26 5.41
C THR A 85 -21.81 -11.32 5.78
N LEU A 86 -22.52 -10.23 5.53
CA LEU A 86 -23.95 -10.12 5.78
C LEU A 86 -24.71 -10.57 4.53
N PRO A 87 -25.39 -11.70 4.59
CA PRO A 87 -26.17 -12.20 3.45
C PRO A 87 -27.34 -11.28 3.16
N GLY A 88 -27.69 -11.15 1.89
CA GLY A 88 -28.79 -10.32 1.42
C GLY A 88 -28.57 -9.86 0.00
N LYS A 89 -29.49 -9.06 -0.52
CA LYS A 89 -29.38 -8.54 -1.89
C LYS A 89 -28.12 -7.67 -2.12
N ALA A 90 -27.63 -7.04 -1.06
CA ALA A 90 -26.48 -6.13 -1.11
C ALA A 90 -25.13 -6.83 -0.84
N ASN A 91 -25.10 -8.09 -0.35
CA ASN A 91 -23.86 -8.83 -0.06
C ASN A 91 -22.80 -7.98 0.63
N VAL A 92 -23.12 -7.38 1.78
CA VAL A 92 -22.19 -6.50 2.50
C VAL A 92 -21.13 -7.33 3.19
N TYR A 93 -19.86 -6.98 3.05
CA TYR A 93 -18.81 -7.50 3.91
C TYR A 93 -18.12 -6.36 4.68
N LEU A 94 -17.62 -6.70 5.87
CA LEU A 94 -16.76 -5.87 6.69
C LEU A 94 -15.54 -6.71 7.10
N LYS A 95 -14.37 -6.13 7.07
CA LYS A 95 -13.13 -6.79 7.50
C LYS A 95 -12.26 -5.80 8.26
N SER A 96 -11.88 -6.18 9.48
CA SER A 96 -10.96 -5.43 10.34
C SER A 96 -9.68 -6.24 10.52
N SER A 97 -8.54 -5.58 10.52
CA SER A 97 -7.25 -6.21 10.72
C SER A 97 -6.37 -5.33 11.62
N LEU A 98 -5.66 -5.97 12.53
CA LEU A 98 -4.67 -5.32 13.38
C LEU A 98 -3.33 -6.02 13.19
N TYR A 99 -2.29 -5.24 12.95
CA TYR A 99 -0.94 -5.75 12.74
C TYR A 99 0.03 -5.13 13.73
N GLY A 100 0.88 -5.97 14.32
CA GLY A 100 2.09 -5.56 15.03
C GLY A 100 3.30 -5.73 14.11
N MET A 101 4.10 -4.69 13.98
CA MET A 101 5.33 -4.70 13.21
C MET A 101 6.53 -4.43 14.11
N PHE A 102 7.60 -5.18 13.90
CA PHE A 102 8.84 -5.13 14.66
C PHE A 102 10.00 -5.12 13.67
N ASP A 103 10.83 -4.10 13.68
CA ASP A 103 12.00 -4.03 12.82
C ASP A 103 13.32 -4.13 13.59
N SER A 104 14.41 -4.39 12.88
CA SER A 104 15.76 -4.50 13.46
C SER A 104 16.27 -3.19 14.08
N ASN A 105 15.64 -2.07 13.78
CA ASN A 105 15.96 -0.75 14.31
C ASN A 105 15.14 -0.41 15.57
N MET A 106 14.46 -1.43 16.15
CA MET A 106 13.59 -1.32 17.34
C MET A 106 12.38 -0.39 17.17
N ASN A 107 11.94 -0.14 15.94
CA ASN A 107 10.72 0.62 15.68
C ASN A 107 9.52 -0.33 15.72
N ASN A 108 8.85 -0.35 16.85
CA ASN A 108 7.61 -1.13 17.01
C ASN A 108 6.42 -0.27 16.56
N ARG A 109 5.59 -0.82 15.69
CA ARG A 109 4.47 -0.11 15.10
C ARG A 109 3.21 -0.95 15.14
N LEU A 110 2.08 -0.28 15.30
CA LEU A 110 0.76 -0.86 15.13
C LEU A 110 0.10 -0.29 13.89
N ILE A 111 -0.50 -1.16 13.08
CA ILE A 111 -1.26 -0.77 11.90
C ILE A 111 -2.66 -1.36 12.03
N PHE A 112 -3.66 -0.52 11.88
CA PHE A 112 -5.06 -0.91 11.82
C PHE A 112 -5.58 -0.74 10.40
N SER A 113 -6.23 -1.77 9.86
CA SER A 113 -6.84 -1.74 8.54
C SER A 113 -8.31 -2.12 8.64
N GLN A 114 -9.15 -1.35 7.98
CA GLN A 114 -10.58 -1.58 7.85
C GLN A 114 -10.96 -1.60 6.37
N SER A 115 -11.76 -2.59 5.96
CA SER A 115 -12.36 -2.61 4.64
C SER A 115 -13.83 -2.99 4.69
N ALA A 116 -14.59 -2.47 3.77
CA ALA A 116 -15.99 -2.76 3.59
C ALA A 116 -16.34 -2.79 2.12
N GLY A 117 -17.22 -3.70 1.72
CA GLY A 117 -17.70 -3.75 0.34
C GLY A 117 -19.13 -4.20 0.25
N THR A 118 -19.79 -3.80 -0.83
CA THR A 118 -21.19 -4.12 -1.07
C THR A 118 -21.52 -4.19 -2.55
N LEU A 119 -22.45 -5.03 -2.90
CA LEU A 119 -23.09 -5.03 -4.21
C LEU A 119 -24.14 -3.90 -4.23
N PHE A 120 -23.79 -2.76 -4.80
CA PHE A 120 -24.64 -1.57 -4.82
C PHE A 120 -25.79 -1.69 -5.81
N PHE A 121 -25.53 -2.27 -7.01
CA PHE A 121 -26.53 -2.68 -8.00
C PHE A 121 -26.22 -4.11 -8.45
N ARG A 122 -27.07 -4.69 -9.29
CA ARG A 122 -26.93 -6.09 -9.77
C ARG A 122 -25.52 -6.47 -10.27
N ASN A 123 -24.82 -5.50 -10.79
CA ASN A 123 -23.52 -5.68 -11.44
C ASN A 123 -22.48 -4.62 -11.03
N LEU A 124 -22.75 -3.85 -9.99
CA LEU A 124 -21.86 -2.79 -9.52
C LEU A 124 -21.44 -3.10 -8.08
N TRP A 125 -20.15 -3.41 -7.88
CA TRP A 125 -19.54 -3.62 -6.58
C TRP A 125 -18.79 -2.37 -6.14
N LEU A 126 -19.04 -1.92 -4.93
CA LEU A 126 -18.37 -0.81 -4.28
C LEU A 126 -17.57 -1.34 -3.10
N GLU A 127 -16.31 -0.92 -3.00
CA GLU A 127 -15.42 -1.28 -1.90
C GLU A 127 -14.69 -0.04 -1.38
N GLY A 128 -14.64 0.11 -0.05
CA GLY A 128 -13.87 1.13 0.63
C GLY A 128 -12.86 0.48 1.57
N ASN A 129 -11.70 1.10 1.72
CA ASN A 129 -10.68 0.69 2.66
C ASN A 129 -10.02 1.89 3.35
N ALA A 130 -9.51 1.68 4.55
CA ALA A 130 -8.69 2.64 5.28
C ALA A 130 -7.62 1.90 6.08
N VAL A 131 -6.41 2.44 6.10
CA VAL A 131 -5.26 1.91 6.84
C VAL A 131 -4.66 3.03 7.66
N PHE A 132 -4.47 2.79 8.94
CA PHE A 132 -3.96 3.75 9.92
C PHE A 132 -2.67 3.22 10.51
N GLY A 133 -1.70 4.09 10.72
CA GLY A 133 -0.40 3.78 11.27
C GLY A 133 0.73 3.95 10.25
N ASN A 134 1.96 3.96 10.73
CA ASN A 134 3.13 4.06 9.87
C ASN A 134 3.32 2.77 9.08
N GLN A 135 3.11 2.84 7.76
CA GLN A 135 3.10 1.71 6.83
C GLN A 135 4.48 1.43 6.19
N ASP A 136 5.56 2.05 6.68
CA ASP A 136 6.89 1.74 6.14
C ASP A 136 7.21 0.25 6.28
N ASN A 137 7.61 -0.39 5.17
CA ASN A 137 7.84 -1.84 5.07
C ASN A 137 6.64 -2.73 5.47
N PHE A 138 5.43 -2.19 5.45
CA PHE A 138 4.21 -2.96 5.70
C PHE A 138 3.87 -3.84 4.49
N ALA A 139 3.68 -5.14 4.74
CA ALA A 139 3.22 -6.10 3.74
C ALA A 139 1.70 -6.29 3.86
N ASP A 140 0.97 -5.78 2.86
CA ASP A 140 -0.49 -5.87 2.78
C ASP A 140 -0.94 -6.94 1.79
N ASN A 141 -2.22 -7.31 1.86
CA ASN A 141 -2.89 -8.24 0.95
C ASN A 141 -2.08 -9.52 0.68
N ASN A 142 -1.66 -10.21 1.75
CA ASN A 142 -0.83 -11.41 1.69
C ASN A 142 0.51 -11.18 0.97
N GLY A 143 1.13 -10.01 1.18
CA GLY A 143 2.44 -9.68 0.64
C GLY A 143 2.44 -9.26 -0.83
N LEU A 144 1.28 -9.12 -1.48
CA LEU A 144 1.19 -8.62 -2.84
C LEU A 144 1.59 -7.14 -2.95
N TYR A 145 1.47 -6.41 -1.85
CA TYR A 145 1.90 -5.02 -1.75
C TYR A 145 2.83 -4.85 -0.56
N VAL A 146 3.97 -4.24 -0.78
CA VAL A 146 4.89 -3.81 0.27
C VAL A 146 5.07 -2.30 0.15
N TYR A 147 4.72 -1.60 1.22
CA TYR A 147 4.86 -0.15 1.29
C TYR A 147 6.30 0.19 1.70
N ASN A 148 7.11 0.65 0.77
CA ASN A 148 8.52 0.97 0.99
C ASN A 148 8.89 2.28 0.29
N SER A 149 8.11 3.32 0.48
CA SER A 149 8.43 4.63 -0.05
C SER A 149 9.46 5.35 0.85
N LEU A 150 10.22 6.28 0.27
CA LEU A 150 11.14 7.15 1.04
C LEU A 150 10.39 7.93 2.13
N ASP A 151 9.15 8.32 1.81
CA ASP A 151 8.25 9.01 2.74
C ASP A 151 7.21 8.01 3.23
N PRO A 152 7.25 7.61 4.51
CA PRO A 152 6.31 6.64 5.05
C PRO A 152 4.88 7.16 4.99
N THR A 153 3.97 6.28 4.56
CA THR A 153 2.53 6.54 4.60
C THR A 153 2.02 6.32 6.02
N THR A 154 1.38 7.33 6.59
CA THR A 154 0.83 7.28 7.96
C THR A 154 -0.67 7.01 7.99
N PHE A 155 -1.35 7.39 6.92
CA PHE A 155 -2.77 7.11 6.69
C PHE A 155 -3.02 6.89 5.20
N LYS A 156 -3.85 5.92 4.89
CA LYS A 156 -4.31 5.63 3.54
C LYS A 156 -5.80 5.36 3.56
N ALA A 157 -6.54 5.90 2.59
CA ALA A 157 -7.92 5.55 2.35
C ALA A 157 -8.15 5.38 0.84
N GLY A 158 -9.02 4.44 0.49
CA GLY A 158 -9.33 4.15 -0.91
C GLY A 158 -10.79 3.79 -1.12
N ILE A 159 -11.25 4.04 -2.33
CA ILE A 159 -12.55 3.60 -2.80
C ILE A 159 -12.40 2.98 -4.18
N SER A 160 -12.96 1.80 -4.37
CA SER A 160 -12.91 1.04 -5.61
C SER A 160 -14.33 0.75 -6.10
N LEU A 161 -14.52 0.87 -7.39
CA LEU A 161 -15.76 0.54 -8.07
C LEU A 161 -15.47 -0.49 -9.15
N PHE A 162 -16.24 -1.59 -9.14
CA PHE A 162 -16.13 -2.66 -10.13
C PHE A 162 -17.49 -2.84 -10.81
N TRP A 163 -17.51 -2.65 -12.11
CA TRP A 163 -18.70 -2.82 -12.92
C TRP A 163 -18.59 -4.10 -13.76
N TYR A 164 -19.37 -5.12 -13.38
CA TYR A 164 -19.41 -6.40 -14.06
C TYR A 164 -20.32 -6.32 -15.26
N LEU A 165 -19.76 -6.38 -16.44
CA LEU A 165 -20.44 -6.37 -17.72
C LEU A 165 -20.64 -7.79 -18.27
N PRO A 166 -21.56 -8.00 -19.23
CA PRO A 166 -21.65 -9.26 -19.96
C PRO A 166 -20.32 -9.65 -20.62
N LYS A 167 -20.18 -10.94 -21.00
CA LYS A 167 -19.00 -11.49 -21.68
C LYS A 167 -17.72 -11.41 -20.83
N ASN A 168 -17.83 -11.60 -19.52
CA ASN A 168 -16.70 -11.65 -18.59
C ASN A 168 -15.82 -10.38 -18.58
N ILE A 169 -16.39 -9.24 -18.91
CA ILE A 169 -15.72 -7.94 -18.86
C ILE A 169 -16.02 -7.29 -17.51
N THR A 170 -14.98 -6.78 -16.85
CA THR A 170 -15.12 -5.95 -15.65
C THR A 170 -14.40 -4.63 -15.88
N LEU A 171 -15.11 -3.53 -15.76
CA LEU A 171 -14.51 -2.20 -15.67
C LEU A 171 -14.24 -1.91 -14.20
N TYR A 172 -13.09 -1.34 -13.89
CA TYR A 172 -12.82 -0.92 -12.52
C TYR A 172 -12.22 0.50 -12.49
N THR A 173 -12.50 1.17 -11.40
CA THR A 173 -11.85 2.44 -11.06
C THR A 173 -11.53 2.44 -9.57
N ASN A 174 -10.41 3.03 -9.22
CA ASN A 174 -9.95 3.17 -7.85
C ASN A 174 -9.45 4.60 -7.64
N TYR A 175 -9.85 5.20 -6.52
CA TYR A 175 -9.30 6.43 -6.00
C TYR A 175 -8.63 6.13 -4.67
N THR A 176 -7.42 6.66 -4.47
CA THR A 176 -6.66 6.51 -3.23
C THR A 176 -6.16 7.87 -2.76
N PHE A 177 -6.31 8.10 -1.47
CA PHE A 177 -5.73 9.20 -0.71
C PHE A 177 -4.68 8.64 0.25
N ASP A 178 -3.46 9.15 0.17
CA ASP A 178 -2.35 8.80 1.06
C ASP A 178 -1.87 10.04 1.80
N ASN A 179 -1.77 9.98 3.13
CA ASN A 179 -1.05 10.98 3.92
C ASN A 179 0.35 10.44 4.19
N LYS A 180 1.37 11.21 3.79
CA LYS A 180 2.77 10.83 3.88
C LYS A 180 3.55 11.83 4.71
N TYR A 181 4.63 11.38 5.33
CA TYR A 181 5.49 12.16 6.17
C TYR A 181 6.89 12.25 5.58
N ILE A 182 7.35 13.48 5.28
CA ILE A 182 8.74 13.75 4.81
C ILE A 182 9.64 13.75 6.03
N ILE A 183 10.43 12.69 6.20
CA ILE A 183 11.32 12.54 7.38
C ILE A 183 12.34 13.69 7.45
N ALA A 184 12.90 14.10 6.32
CA ALA A 184 13.96 15.14 6.26
C ALA A 184 13.45 16.52 6.66
N GLU A 185 12.18 16.84 6.44
CA GLU A 185 11.60 18.18 6.64
C GLU A 185 10.64 18.23 7.85
N GLY A 186 10.22 17.07 8.34
CA GLY A 186 9.25 16.99 9.42
C GLY A 186 7.84 17.43 9.02
N LEU A 187 7.47 17.30 7.74
CA LEU A 187 6.21 17.79 7.17
C LEU A 187 5.34 16.67 6.65
N ASP A 188 4.05 16.81 6.85
CA ASP A 188 3.04 15.94 6.23
C ASP A 188 2.60 16.50 4.88
N TYR A 189 2.34 15.62 3.92
CA TYR A 189 1.70 15.97 2.66
C TYR A 189 0.71 14.90 2.21
N ALA A 190 -0.27 15.33 1.41
CA ALA A 190 -1.28 14.44 0.84
C ALA A 190 -0.94 14.10 -0.61
N GLN A 191 -1.08 12.82 -0.94
CA GLN A 191 -1.00 12.32 -2.31
C GLN A 191 -2.33 11.71 -2.70
N ASN A 192 -2.83 12.08 -3.90
CA ASN A 192 -4.03 11.50 -4.48
C ASN A 192 -3.66 10.71 -5.72
N SER A 193 -4.26 9.53 -5.88
CA SER A 193 -4.09 8.73 -7.09
C SER A 193 -5.44 8.22 -7.60
N PHE A 194 -5.56 8.17 -8.92
CA PHE A 194 -6.71 7.63 -9.60
C PHE A 194 -6.24 6.59 -10.62
N THR A 195 -6.84 5.40 -10.55
CA THR A 195 -6.50 4.29 -11.45
C THR A 195 -7.79 3.72 -12.02
N GLY A 196 -7.78 3.37 -13.30
CA GLY A 196 -8.89 2.67 -13.92
C GLY A 196 -8.40 1.67 -14.95
N GLY A 197 -9.22 0.67 -15.24
CA GLY A 197 -8.86 -0.36 -16.21
C GLY A 197 -10.00 -1.31 -16.55
N ILE A 198 -9.65 -2.25 -17.43
CA ILE A 198 -10.56 -3.27 -17.94
C ILE A 198 -9.93 -4.64 -17.66
N ILE A 199 -10.72 -5.53 -17.06
CA ILE A 199 -10.36 -6.93 -16.90
C ILE A 199 -11.26 -7.73 -17.84
N TRP A 200 -10.67 -8.50 -18.72
CA TRP A 200 -11.39 -9.40 -19.62
C TRP A 200 -10.92 -10.85 -19.39
N LYS A 201 -11.85 -11.72 -19.03
CA LYS A 201 -11.57 -13.14 -18.85
C LYS A 201 -12.04 -13.87 -20.11
N LEU A 202 -11.08 -14.45 -20.81
CA LEU A 202 -11.28 -15.30 -21.99
C LEU A 202 -11.81 -16.66 -21.58
#